data_52b93e4fb6e204e587b3e20d311b9f1f
#
_entry.id   52b93e4fb6e204e587b3e20d311b9f1f
#
_cell.length_a   1.000
_cell.length_b   1.000
_cell.length_c   1.000
_cell.angle_alpha   90.00
_cell.angle_beta   90.00
_cell.angle_gamma   90.00
#
_symmetry.space_group_name_H-M   'P 1'
#
loop_
_entity.id
_entity.type
_entity.pdbx_description
1 polymer ?
#
loop_
_entity_poly.entity_id
_entity_poly.type
_entity_poly.pdbx_seq_one_letter_code
_entity_poly.pdbx_strand_id
1 'polypeptide(L)'
;GLAYSVGVERPADLFEAFNIGPDEVDEDEPAIAVERHRLFAANIWPDDLPALRPALVAHMAAARGVADQLLELFAAALGLEPRFFAPFTTHSTDTLRVVHYRTAPGDPDPLDGQVGMGEHTDYGICTVLFADPVPGLQVIDPDGVWHDVQPAPGALLVNLGDLMAQWSNDRWRSSLHRVL
;
A
#
# COMPACT_ATOMS: atom_id res chain seq x y z
N GLY A 1 -9.23 -18.48 -7.65
CA GLY A 1 -9.33 -18.05 -6.26
C GLY A 1 -10.49 -17.08 -6.09
N LEU A 2 -10.97 -16.91 -4.87
CA LEU A 2 -11.95 -15.90 -4.53
C LEU A 2 -11.23 -14.59 -4.24
N ALA A 3 -11.80 -13.45 -4.63
CA ALA A 3 -11.30 -12.13 -4.29
C ALA A 3 -11.37 -11.91 -2.76
N TYR A 4 -10.38 -11.24 -2.20
CA TYR A 4 -10.36 -10.84 -0.79
C TYR A 4 -11.18 -9.56 -0.53
N SER A 5 -12.27 -9.37 -1.25
CA SER A 5 -13.12 -8.20 -1.06
C SER A 5 -14.01 -8.35 0.16
N VAL A 6 -14.31 -7.22 0.78
CA VAL A 6 -15.13 -7.15 2.00
C VAL A 6 -16.52 -7.79 1.75
N GLY A 7 -16.65 -9.07 2.10
CA GLY A 7 -17.93 -9.75 2.19
C GLY A 7 -18.66 -10.08 0.88
N VAL A 8 -18.03 -9.91 -0.28
CA VAL A 8 -18.62 -10.20 -1.59
C VAL A 8 -17.90 -11.36 -2.25
N GLU A 9 -18.64 -12.44 -2.55
CA GLU A 9 -18.14 -13.57 -3.33
C GLU A 9 -18.13 -13.18 -4.82
N ARG A 10 -16.93 -13.11 -5.42
CA ARG A 10 -16.75 -12.76 -6.83
C ARG A 10 -15.49 -13.43 -7.41
N PRO A 11 -15.27 -13.41 -8.76
CA PRO A 11 -14.04 -13.86 -9.37
C PRO A 11 -12.80 -13.18 -8.77
N ALA A 12 -11.63 -13.84 -8.88
CA ALA A 12 -10.37 -13.28 -8.44
C ALA A 12 -10.05 -11.96 -9.14
N ASP A 13 -9.43 -11.05 -8.42
CA ASP A 13 -8.99 -9.76 -8.95
C ASP A 13 -8.01 -9.92 -10.12
N LEU A 14 -8.04 -8.98 -11.06
CA LEU A 14 -7.26 -8.99 -12.30
C LEU A 14 -5.99 -8.16 -12.17
N PHE A 15 -5.05 -8.59 -11.34
CA PHE A 15 -3.75 -7.97 -11.26
C PHE A 15 -2.62 -8.99 -11.06
N GLU A 16 -1.43 -8.58 -11.40
CA GLU A 16 -0.19 -9.22 -11.01
C GLU A 16 0.55 -8.28 -10.07
N ALA A 17 1.22 -8.82 -9.04
CA ALA A 17 1.95 -8.00 -8.09
C ALA A 17 3.30 -8.60 -7.74
N PHE A 18 4.28 -7.71 -7.59
CA PHE A 18 5.57 -8.02 -7.02
C PHE A 18 5.72 -7.24 -5.72
N ASN A 19 5.93 -7.96 -4.62
CA ASN A 19 6.03 -7.38 -3.28
C ASN A 19 7.44 -7.56 -2.74
N ILE A 20 7.94 -6.51 -2.09
CA ILE A 20 9.16 -6.58 -1.28
C ILE A 20 8.92 -5.97 0.09
N GLY A 21 9.60 -6.51 1.11
CA GLY A 21 9.77 -5.91 2.43
C GLY A 21 11.08 -5.14 2.52
N PRO A 22 11.47 -4.68 3.73
CA PRO A 22 12.79 -4.11 3.97
C PRO A 22 13.88 -5.06 3.47
N ASP A 23 14.81 -4.54 2.65
CA ASP A 23 15.83 -5.37 2.00
C ASP A 23 17.02 -5.66 2.93
N GLU A 24 17.27 -4.76 3.86
CA GLU A 24 18.25 -4.91 4.93
C GLU A 24 17.56 -4.74 6.28
N VAL A 25 17.73 -5.72 7.15
CA VAL A 25 17.20 -5.69 8.53
C VAL A 25 18.33 -6.03 9.49
N ASP A 26 18.30 -5.41 10.67
CA ASP A 26 19.24 -5.75 11.74
C ASP A 26 18.81 -7.08 12.36
N GLU A 27 19.49 -8.15 11.98
CA GLU A 27 19.19 -9.51 12.43
C GLU A 27 19.46 -9.74 13.90
N ASP A 28 20.31 -8.91 14.51
CA ASP A 28 20.65 -8.97 15.93
C ASP A 28 19.61 -8.24 16.80
N GLU A 29 18.71 -7.45 16.18
CA GLU A 29 17.61 -6.79 16.90
C GLU A 29 16.58 -7.84 17.38
N PRO A 30 16.34 -7.96 18.70
CA PRO A 30 15.46 -9.02 19.24
C PRO A 30 14.04 -9.02 18.68
N ALA A 31 13.47 -7.86 18.39
CA ALA A 31 12.15 -7.74 17.82
C ALA A 31 12.09 -8.32 16.39
N ILE A 32 13.14 -8.11 15.60
CA ILE A 32 13.27 -8.65 14.24
C ILE A 32 13.55 -10.15 14.30
N ALA A 33 14.44 -10.60 15.16
CA ALA A 33 14.81 -12.01 15.30
C ALA A 33 13.60 -12.92 15.58
N VAL A 34 12.67 -12.48 16.43
CA VAL A 34 11.44 -13.22 16.78
C VAL A 34 10.48 -13.32 15.57
N GLU A 35 10.32 -12.26 14.81
CA GLU A 35 9.34 -12.17 13.71
C GLU A 35 9.97 -12.39 12.32
N ARG A 36 11.27 -12.73 12.25
CA ARG A 36 12.04 -12.80 10.99
C ARG A 36 11.35 -13.64 9.91
N HIS A 37 10.89 -14.82 10.26
CA HIS A 37 10.28 -15.74 9.30
C HIS A 37 8.88 -15.33 8.85
N ARG A 38 8.21 -14.46 9.58
CA ARG A 38 6.85 -14.00 9.26
C ARG A 38 6.82 -12.63 8.56
N LEU A 39 7.61 -11.68 9.08
CA LEU A 39 7.49 -10.27 8.71
C LEU A 39 8.74 -9.72 8.03
N PHE A 40 9.91 -10.34 8.25
CA PHE A 40 11.20 -9.87 7.75
C PHE A 40 11.94 -10.95 6.96
N ALA A 41 11.20 -11.80 6.25
CA ALA A 41 11.81 -12.79 5.35
C ALA A 41 12.59 -12.09 4.22
N ALA A 42 13.69 -12.72 3.78
CA ALA A 42 14.48 -12.17 2.68
C ALA A 42 13.64 -12.04 1.41
N ASN A 43 13.84 -10.94 0.68
CA ASN A 43 13.21 -10.73 -0.62
C ASN A 43 13.74 -11.74 -1.65
N ILE A 44 12.88 -12.16 -2.57
CA ILE A 44 13.25 -13.02 -3.70
C ILE A 44 13.39 -12.15 -4.94
N TRP A 45 14.59 -12.13 -5.52
CA TRP A 45 14.90 -11.31 -6.68
C TRP A 45 15.05 -12.16 -7.93
N PRO A 46 14.55 -11.74 -9.10
CA PRO A 46 14.79 -12.44 -10.37
C PRO A 46 16.24 -12.27 -10.82
N ASP A 47 16.88 -13.37 -11.20
CA ASP A 47 18.29 -13.39 -11.61
C ASP A 47 18.53 -12.68 -12.96
N ASP A 48 17.53 -12.66 -13.82
CA ASP A 48 17.57 -12.08 -15.17
C ASP A 48 17.31 -10.57 -15.21
N LEU A 49 16.97 -9.94 -14.09
CA LEU A 49 16.69 -8.50 -13.96
C LEU A 49 17.56 -7.84 -12.87
N PRO A 50 18.89 -7.78 -13.02
CA PRO A 50 19.78 -7.31 -11.96
C PRO A 50 19.57 -5.83 -11.56
N ALA A 51 18.97 -5.01 -12.43
CA ALA A 51 18.65 -3.61 -12.14
C ALA A 51 17.38 -3.43 -11.28
N LEU A 52 16.54 -4.47 -11.14
CA LEU A 52 15.27 -4.37 -10.43
C LEU A 52 15.47 -4.11 -8.93
N ARG A 53 16.34 -4.89 -8.29
CA ARG A 53 16.62 -4.76 -6.85
C ARG A 53 17.05 -3.32 -6.48
N PRO A 54 18.14 -2.75 -7.03
CA PRO A 54 18.57 -1.41 -6.66
C PRO A 54 17.52 -0.34 -6.96
N ALA A 55 16.73 -0.50 -8.02
CA ALA A 55 15.66 0.46 -8.35
C ALA A 55 14.53 0.43 -7.33
N LEU A 56 14.03 -0.75 -6.97
CA LEU A 56 12.93 -0.87 -6.00
C LEU A 56 13.36 -0.51 -4.57
N VAL A 57 14.57 -0.89 -4.17
CA VAL A 57 15.12 -0.50 -2.85
C VAL A 57 15.25 1.02 -2.75
N ALA A 58 15.77 1.68 -3.78
CA ALA A 58 15.88 3.14 -3.81
C ALA A 58 14.50 3.83 -3.78
N HIS A 59 13.52 3.29 -4.53
CA HIS A 59 12.16 3.81 -4.52
C HIS A 59 11.50 3.64 -3.15
N MET A 60 11.64 2.47 -2.54
CA MET A 60 11.10 2.19 -1.20
C MET A 60 11.68 3.16 -0.16
N ALA A 61 12.99 3.41 -0.20
CA ALA A 61 13.64 4.36 0.70
C ALA A 61 13.12 5.80 0.50
N ALA A 62 12.91 6.22 -0.75
CA ALA A 62 12.35 7.54 -1.06
C ALA A 62 10.89 7.67 -0.57
N ALA A 63 10.05 6.66 -0.82
CA ALA A 63 8.67 6.61 -0.36
C ALA A 63 8.59 6.61 1.17
N ARG A 64 9.49 5.87 1.84
CA ARG A 64 9.62 5.89 3.30
C ARG A 64 9.93 7.29 3.82
N GLY A 65 10.85 8.02 3.20
CA GLY A 65 11.15 9.40 3.57
C GLY A 65 9.94 10.33 3.46
N VAL A 66 9.06 10.11 2.47
CA VAL A 66 7.79 10.84 2.36
C VAL A 66 6.84 10.44 3.50
N ALA A 67 6.70 9.14 3.78
CA ALA A 67 5.85 8.65 4.85
C ALA A 67 6.27 9.19 6.22
N ASP A 68 7.58 9.25 6.51
CA ASP A 68 8.09 9.80 7.77
C ASP A 68 7.72 11.28 7.94
N GLN A 69 7.80 12.09 6.87
CA GLN A 69 7.36 13.49 6.90
C GLN A 69 5.85 13.62 7.10
N LEU A 70 5.07 12.75 6.44
CA LEU A 70 3.61 12.70 6.64
C LEU A 70 3.24 12.35 8.07
N LEU A 71 3.96 11.43 8.71
CA LEU A 71 3.73 11.07 10.12
C LEU A 71 3.95 12.25 11.07
N GLU A 72 4.94 13.10 10.81
CA GLU A 72 5.12 14.35 11.60
C GLU A 72 3.94 15.31 11.40
N LEU A 73 3.46 15.47 10.16
CA LEU A 73 2.28 16.28 9.87
C LEU A 73 1.01 15.69 10.50
N PHE A 74 0.85 14.37 10.49
CA PHE A 74 -0.28 13.69 11.14
C PHE A 74 -0.23 13.87 12.65
N ALA A 75 0.94 13.77 13.27
CA ALA A 75 1.12 14.05 14.69
C ALA A 75 0.67 15.48 15.03
N ALA A 76 1.14 16.47 14.26
CA ALA A 76 0.76 17.86 14.45
C ALA A 76 -0.76 18.08 14.27
N ALA A 77 -1.39 17.47 13.27
CA ALA A 77 -2.82 17.55 13.00
C ALA A 77 -3.68 16.90 14.13
N LEU A 78 -3.11 15.93 14.83
CA LEU A 78 -3.72 15.30 16.00
C LEU A 78 -3.44 16.05 17.30
N GLY A 79 -2.62 17.10 17.28
CA GLY A 79 -2.21 17.86 18.47
C GLY A 79 -1.16 17.12 19.31
N LEU A 80 -0.37 16.25 18.69
CA LEU A 80 0.70 15.47 19.29
C LEU A 80 2.07 16.09 18.99
N GLU A 81 3.11 15.66 19.71
CA GLU A 81 4.48 16.05 19.39
C GLU A 81 4.89 15.55 18.01
N PRO A 82 5.67 16.31 17.21
CA PRO A 82 5.97 15.97 15.81
C PRO A 82 6.55 14.57 15.61
N ARG A 83 7.36 14.08 16.55
CA ARG A 83 7.98 12.75 16.47
C ARG A 83 7.23 11.66 17.25
N PHE A 84 5.95 11.89 17.54
CA PHE A 84 5.14 10.94 18.34
C PHE A 84 5.14 9.52 17.73
N PHE A 85 5.06 9.40 16.43
CA PHE A 85 4.98 8.10 15.75
C PHE A 85 6.35 7.43 15.55
N ALA A 86 7.47 8.15 15.67
CA ALA A 86 8.81 7.63 15.37
C ALA A 86 9.16 6.34 16.15
N PRO A 87 8.90 6.21 17.47
CA PRO A 87 9.20 4.98 18.20
C PRO A 87 8.41 3.75 17.70
N PHE A 88 7.26 3.94 17.08
CA PHE A 88 6.39 2.88 16.59
C PHE A 88 6.71 2.44 15.16
N THR A 89 7.62 3.14 14.49
CA THR A 89 7.99 2.88 13.10
C THR A 89 9.47 2.53 12.92
N THR A 90 10.22 2.34 14.01
CA THR A 90 11.67 2.04 13.99
C THR A 90 11.94 0.68 13.32
N HIS A 91 11.08 -0.31 13.55
CA HIS A 91 11.16 -1.64 12.95
C HIS A 91 9.91 -1.92 12.13
N SER A 92 9.59 -1.01 11.25
CA SER A 92 8.38 -1.08 10.42
C SER A 92 8.45 -2.24 9.44
N THR A 93 7.32 -2.91 9.26
CA THR A 93 7.10 -3.96 8.26
C THR A 93 6.64 -3.37 6.94
N ASP A 94 7.27 -2.28 6.50
CA ASP A 94 6.90 -1.62 5.26
C ASP A 94 6.89 -2.60 4.09
N THR A 95 5.91 -2.47 3.22
CA THR A 95 5.82 -3.27 2.01
C THR A 95 5.73 -2.36 0.81
N LEU A 96 6.66 -2.51 -0.12
CA LEU A 96 6.52 -1.96 -1.46
C LEU A 96 5.82 -2.99 -2.34
N ARG A 97 4.70 -2.60 -2.93
CA ARG A 97 3.95 -3.41 -3.89
C ARG A 97 3.96 -2.73 -5.24
N VAL A 98 4.50 -3.41 -6.25
CA VAL A 98 4.36 -3.03 -7.66
C VAL A 98 3.21 -3.82 -8.23
N VAL A 99 2.20 -3.14 -8.75
CA VAL A 99 0.98 -3.77 -9.30
C VAL A 99 0.91 -3.52 -10.79
N HIS A 100 0.57 -4.56 -11.53
CA HIS A 100 0.27 -4.49 -12.95
C HIS A 100 -1.15 -4.97 -13.19
N TYR A 101 -2.00 -4.07 -13.69
CA TYR A 101 -3.35 -4.39 -14.15
C TYR A 101 -3.29 -4.72 -15.64
N ARG A 102 -3.87 -5.86 -16.02
CA ARG A 102 -3.90 -6.30 -17.42
C ARG A 102 -4.90 -5.46 -18.22
N THR A 103 -4.39 -4.74 -19.19
CA THR A 103 -5.19 -3.87 -20.09
C THR A 103 -4.70 -3.94 -21.53
N ALA A 104 -3.82 -4.90 -21.86
CA ALA A 104 -3.24 -5.01 -23.19
C ALA A 104 -4.23 -5.60 -24.21
N PRO A 105 -4.16 -5.19 -25.50
CA PRO A 105 -4.91 -5.85 -26.55
C PRO A 105 -4.58 -7.35 -26.64
N GLY A 106 -5.58 -8.19 -26.49
CA GLY A 106 -5.44 -9.66 -26.50
C GLY A 106 -5.49 -10.31 -25.12
N ASP A 107 -5.52 -9.53 -24.04
CA ASP A 107 -5.88 -10.06 -22.73
C ASP A 107 -7.30 -10.63 -22.75
N PRO A 108 -7.60 -11.68 -21.97
CA PRO A 108 -8.95 -12.19 -21.83
C PRO A 108 -9.90 -11.13 -21.31
N ASP A 109 -11.12 -11.09 -21.84
CA ASP A 109 -12.16 -10.23 -21.28
C ASP A 109 -12.42 -10.59 -19.80
N PRO A 110 -12.64 -9.59 -18.93
CA PRO A 110 -13.00 -9.84 -17.54
C PRO A 110 -14.28 -10.69 -17.45
N LEU A 111 -14.33 -11.57 -16.46
CA LEU A 111 -15.57 -12.29 -16.12
C LEU A 111 -16.60 -11.29 -15.55
N ASP A 112 -17.89 -11.68 -15.57
CA ASP A 112 -18.93 -10.84 -14.98
C ASP A 112 -18.63 -10.56 -13.48
N GLY A 113 -18.63 -9.28 -13.12
CA GLY A 113 -18.29 -8.81 -11.78
C GLY A 113 -16.81 -8.88 -11.41
N GLN A 114 -15.91 -9.24 -12.35
CA GLN A 114 -14.47 -9.22 -12.13
C GLN A 114 -13.91 -7.80 -12.31
N VAL A 115 -13.03 -7.39 -11.44
CA VAL A 115 -12.42 -6.05 -11.44
C VAL A 115 -10.89 -6.14 -11.25
N GLY A 116 -10.19 -5.04 -11.49
CA GLY A 116 -8.74 -4.96 -11.30
C GLY A 116 -8.36 -5.29 -9.86
N MET A 117 -8.90 -4.57 -8.90
CA MET A 117 -8.76 -4.86 -7.47
C MET A 117 -10.05 -4.52 -6.73
N GLY A 118 -10.52 -5.45 -5.96
CA GLY A 118 -11.74 -5.30 -5.22
C GLY A 118 -11.73 -4.28 -4.10
N GLU A 119 -12.91 -3.99 -3.61
CA GLU A 119 -13.14 -3.06 -2.51
C GLU A 119 -12.39 -3.52 -1.26
N HIS A 120 -11.49 -2.66 -0.76
CA HIS A 120 -10.69 -2.95 0.42
C HIS A 120 -10.22 -1.67 1.11
N THR A 121 -9.77 -1.82 2.34
CA THR A 121 -9.00 -0.83 3.08
C THR A 121 -7.56 -1.31 3.22
N ASP A 122 -6.62 -0.41 3.44
CA ASP A 122 -5.23 -0.76 3.73
C ASP A 122 -5.04 -0.99 5.23
N TYR A 123 -4.26 -2.00 5.61
CA TYR A 123 -4.05 -2.36 7.02
C TYR A 123 -3.12 -1.41 7.78
N GLY A 124 -2.19 -0.75 7.06
CA GLY A 124 -1.11 0.02 7.64
C GLY A 124 -1.50 1.37 8.23
N ILE A 125 -0.50 2.21 8.43
CA ILE A 125 -0.67 3.58 8.90
C ILE A 125 -1.14 4.46 7.75
N CYS A 126 -0.39 4.44 6.64
CA CYS A 126 -0.74 5.12 5.40
C CYS A 126 -0.10 4.40 4.22
N THR A 127 -0.68 4.59 3.06
CA THR A 127 -0.12 4.16 1.78
C THR A 127 0.30 5.39 0.98
N VAL A 128 1.53 5.37 0.46
CA VAL A 128 2.07 6.37 -0.45
C VAL A 128 2.10 5.74 -1.84
N LEU A 129 1.18 6.17 -2.70
CA LEU A 129 0.97 5.57 -4.01
C LEU A 129 1.50 6.48 -5.13
N PHE A 130 2.39 5.96 -5.96
CA PHE A 130 2.64 6.47 -7.30
C PHE A 130 1.78 5.67 -8.28
N ALA A 131 0.86 6.33 -8.96
CA ALA A 131 0.01 5.71 -9.98
C ALA A 131 0.26 6.35 -11.33
N ASP A 132 0.14 5.54 -12.39
CA ASP A 132 0.10 6.05 -13.75
C ASP A 132 -1.23 6.79 -14.03
N PRO A 133 -1.34 7.54 -15.12
CA PRO A 133 -2.55 8.31 -15.44
C PRO A 133 -3.67 7.47 -16.08
N VAL A 134 -3.69 6.15 -15.84
CA VAL A 134 -4.75 5.26 -16.33
C VAL A 134 -5.94 5.31 -15.38
N PRO A 135 -7.17 5.55 -15.86
CA PRO A 135 -8.37 5.51 -15.02
C PRO A 135 -8.63 4.14 -14.42
N GLY A 136 -9.35 4.08 -13.31
CA GLY A 136 -9.77 2.83 -12.66
C GLY A 136 -9.80 2.90 -11.15
N LEU A 137 -8.90 3.69 -10.53
CA LEU A 137 -8.91 3.87 -9.09
C LEU A 137 -10.14 4.67 -8.65
N GLN A 138 -10.89 4.12 -7.69
CA GLN A 138 -12.05 4.76 -7.08
C GLN A 138 -11.97 4.72 -5.56
N VAL A 139 -12.50 5.74 -4.91
CA VAL A 139 -12.69 5.84 -3.46
C VAL A 139 -14.16 6.10 -3.17
N ILE A 140 -14.68 5.53 -2.07
CA ILE A 140 -16.04 5.79 -1.62
C ILE A 140 -16.07 6.94 -0.61
N ASP A 141 -17.04 7.83 -0.76
CA ASP A 141 -17.26 8.89 0.22
C ASP A 141 -18.16 8.44 1.40
N PRO A 142 -18.36 9.29 2.43
CA PRO A 142 -19.24 8.97 3.55
C PRO A 142 -20.71 8.73 3.18
N ASP A 143 -21.15 9.25 2.03
CA ASP A 143 -22.53 9.10 1.54
C ASP A 143 -22.69 7.81 0.71
N GLY A 144 -21.61 7.03 0.54
CA GLY A 144 -21.62 5.77 -0.18
C GLY A 144 -21.47 5.92 -1.71
N VAL A 145 -21.02 7.08 -2.16
CA VAL A 145 -20.79 7.35 -3.60
C VAL A 145 -19.35 7.10 -3.97
N TRP A 146 -19.13 6.35 -5.05
CA TRP A 146 -17.81 6.10 -5.62
C TRP A 146 -17.36 7.27 -6.50
N HIS A 147 -16.13 7.73 -6.27
CA HIS A 147 -15.48 8.79 -7.01
C HIS A 147 -14.22 8.29 -7.66
N ASP A 148 -14.02 8.65 -8.95
CA ASP A 148 -12.76 8.39 -9.64
C ASP A 148 -11.65 9.26 -9.06
N VAL A 149 -10.47 8.64 -8.85
CA VAL A 149 -9.28 9.31 -8.34
C VAL A 149 -8.20 9.25 -9.40
N GLN A 150 -7.76 10.41 -9.86
CA GLN A 150 -6.63 10.54 -10.77
C GLN A 150 -5.55 11.41 -10.12
N PRO A 151 -4.31 10.91 -10.00
CA PRO A 151 -3.22 11.73 -9.51
C PRO A 151 -2.91 12.87 -10.48
N ALA A 152 -2.62 14.05 -9.95
CA ALA A 152 -2.04 15.11 -10.76
C ALA A 152 -0.64 14.66 -11.25
N PRO A 153 -0.19 15.09 -12.43
CA PRO A 153 1.13 14.74 -12.93
C PRO A 153 2.24 15.06 -11.91
N GLY A 154 3.06 14.08 -11.58
CA GLY A 154 4.15 14.22 -10.60
C GLY A 154 3.71 14.23 -9.13
N ALA A 155 2.42 14.03 -8.83
CA ALA A 155 1.91 13.90 -7.48
C ALA A 155 1.91 12.44 -7.01
N LEU A 156 1.99 12.27 -5.69
CA LEU A 156 1.70 11.01 -5.01
C LEU A 156 0.29 11.09 -4.40
N LEU A 157 -0.43 9.97 -4.46
CA LEU A 157 -1.66 9.80 -3.69
C LEU A 157 -1.32 9.24 -2.31
N VAL A 158 -2.03 9.71 -1.30
CA VAL A 158 -1.87 9.20 0.07
C VAL A 158 -3.24 8.86 0.62
N ASN A 159 -3.39 7.65 1.13
CA ASN A 159 -4.56 7.25 1.90
C ASN A 159 -4.14 6.75 3.28
N LEU A 160 -5.02 6.94 4.25
CA LEU A 160 -4.84 6.42 5.61
C LEU A 160 -5.35 4.99 5.66
N GLY A 161 -4.64 4.16 6.43
CA GLY A 161 -5.01 2.78 6.65
C GLY A 161 -5.68 2.54 8.01
N ASP A 162 -6.05 1.28 8.24
CA ASP A 162 -6.83 0.86 9.40
C ASP A 162 -6.09 1.13 10.73
N LEU A 163 -4.76 0.99 10.74
CA LEU A 163 -3.98 1.27 11.94
C LEU A 163 -4.04 2.75 12.33
N MET A 164 -3.99 3.67 11.36
CA MET A 164 -4.15 5.10 11.64
C MET A 164 -5.57 5.42 12.09
N ALA A 165 -6.59 4.79 11.51
CA ALA A 165 -7.96 4.95 11.99
C ALA A 165 -8.06 4.55 13.47
N GLN A 166 -7.53 3.38 13.82
CA GLN A 166 -7.51 2.90 15.21
C GLN A 166 -6.70 3.83 16.14
N TRP A 167 -5.50 4.26 15.74
CA TRP A 167 -4.63 5.12 16.55
C TRP A 167 -5.20 6.53 16.75
N SER A 168 -5.97 7.03 15.78
CA SER A 168 -6.69 8.30 15.92
C SER A 168 -8.01 8.17 16.67
N ASN A 169 -8.35 7.00 17.17
CA ASN A 169 -9.63 6.69 17.82
C ASN A 169 -10.83 7.00 16.91
N ASP A 170 -10.77 6.52 15.66
CA ASP A 170 -11.73 6.72 14.58
C ASP A 170 -11.98 8.20 14.19
N ARG A 171 -11.11 9.09 14.64
CA ARG A 171 -11.15 10.51 14.24
C ARG A 171 -10.84 10.66 12.75
N TRP A 172 -9.97 9.82 12.24
CA TRP A 172 -9.68 9.66 10.81
C TRP A 172 -10.13 8.27 10.35
N ARG A 173 -10.52 8.16 9.10
CA ARG A 173 -11.04 6.91 8.54
C ARG A 173 -10.02 6.28 7.59
N SER A 174 -9.96 4.96 7.61
CA SER A 174 -9.36 4.20 6.52
C SER A 174 -10.28 4.29 5.30
N SER A 175 -9.71 4.65 4.16
CA SER A 175 -10.49 4.91 2.94
C SER A 175 -10.77 3.59 2.21
N LEU A 176 -12.03 3.19 2.08
CA LEU A 176 -12.42 2.07 1.24
C LEU A 176 -12.24 2.48 -0.23
N HIS A 177 -11.49 1.67 -0.98
CA HIS A 177 -11.15 1.96 -2.37
C HIS A 177 -11.11 0.69 -3.21
N ARG A 178 -11.11 0.85 -4.55
CA ARG A 178 -11.06 -0.25 -5.52
C ARG A 178 -10.41 0.20 -6.82
N VAL A 179 -10.10 -0.77 -7.69
CA VAL A 179 -9.66 -0.53 -9.07
C VAL A 179 -10.56 -1.32 -10.01
N LEU A 180 -11.21 -0.62 -10.95
CA LEU A 180 -12.11 -1.20 -11.96
C LEU A 180 -11.34 -1.80 -13.14
#